data_6d48251262d7fe8d04b7a69aebc61ed1
#
_entry.id   6d48251262d7fe8d04b7a69aebc61ed1
#
_cell.length_a   1.000
_cell.length_b   1.000
_cell.length_c   1.000
_cell.angle_alpha   90.00
_cell.angle_beta   90.00
_cell.angle_gamma   90.00
#
_symmetry.space_group_name_H-M   'P 1'
#
loop_
_entity.id
_entity.type
_entity.pdbx_description
1 polymer ?
#
loop_
_entity_poly.entity_id
_entity_poly.type
_entity_poly.pdbx_seq_one_letter_code
_entity_poly.pdbx_strand_id
1 'polypeptide(L)'
;MMVAGALTANAQSSTNSPYTRYGLGDLAGRGFAGHAAMGGVGYGVRNSNQVNLINPAAISSVDSLSFMFDVGMSLRSSNYKENGIKNNAKNSSFDYIAMQFRLHRRLGIALSFTPYSTTGYNFNSTTPISYKDGTSAGSTTNTFYGDGGLQQFSVGLGFKVLKNLSVGVNAGYMYGSI
;
A
#
# COMPACT_ATOMS: atom_id res chain seq x y z
N MET A 1 17.45 -25.10 23.70
CA MET A 1 16.28 -25.58 22.94
C MET A 1 15.40 -24.36 22.64
N MET A 2 15.63 -23.71 21.48
CA MET A 2 14.87 -22.52 21.06
C MET A 2 13.58 -22.99 20.39
N VAL A 3 12.45 -22.71 20.97
CA VAL A 3 11.13 -22.90 20.35
C VAL A 3 10.94 -21.75 19.35
N ALA A 4 11.15 -22.01 18.09
CA ALA A 4 10.74 -21.14 17.01
C ALA A 4 9.21 -21.21 16.91
N GLY A 5 8.52 -20.29 17.56
CA GLY A 5 7.09 -20.08 17.37
C GLY A 5 6.85 -19.65 15.93
N ALA A 6 6.30 -20.54 15.11
CA ALA A 6 5.78 -20.19 13.80
C ALA A 6 4.64 -19.19 14.00
N LEU A 7 4.91 -17.92 13.79
CA LEU A 7 3.88 -16.90 13.64
C LEU A 7 3.15 -17.21 12.34
N THR A 8 2.01 -17.88 12.44
CA THR A 8 1.05 -17.96 11.34
C THR A 8 0.52 -16.55 11.12
N ALA A 9 1.16 -15.81 10.23
CA ALA A 9 0.61 -14.56 9.73
C ALA A 9 -0.62 -14.91 8.90
N ASN A 10 -1.79 -14.83 9.52
CA ASN A 10 -3.02 -14.75 8.76
C ASN A 10 -2.97 -13.41 8.03
N ALA A 11 -2.84 -13.47 6.73
CA ALA A 11 -2.97 -12.30 5.88
C ALA A 11 -4.42 -11.81 6.01
N GLN A 12 -4.65 -10.89 6.94
CA GLN A 12 -5.94 -10.21 7.03
C GLN A 12 -6.01 -9.27 5.83
N SER A 13 -7.06 -9.39 5.05
CA SER A 13 -7.36 -8.45 3.98
C SER A 13 -7.33 -7.02 4.53
N SER A 14 -6.53 -6.15 3.93
CA SER A 14 -6.40 -4.75 4.35
C SER A 14 -7.57 -3.88 3.90
N THR A 15 -8.50 -4.45 3.13
CA THR A 15 -9.70 -3.79 2.63
C THR A 15 -10.89 -4.75 2.66
N ASN A 16 -12.09 -4.21 2.86
CA ASN A 16 -13.36 -4.95 2.87
C ASN A 16 -14.34 -4.36 1.84
N SER A 17 -13.84 -3.74 0.80
CA SER A 17 -14.66 -3.08 -0.20
C SER A 17 -15.01 -4.02 -1.34
N PRO A 18 -16.30 -4.26 -1.66
CA PRO A 18 -16.69 -5.06 -2.80
C PRO A 18 -16.24 -4.48 -4.14
N TYR A 19 -15.91 -3.20 -4.18
CA TYR A 19 -15.40 -2.52 -5.37
C TYR A 19 -13.98 -2.95 -5.74
N THR A 20 -13.22 -3.54 -4.80
CA THR A 20 -11.87 -4.06 -5.06
C THR A 20 -11.87 -5.30 -5.97
N ARG A 21 -13.04 -5.84 -6.30
CA ARG A 21 -13.23 -6.88 -7.32
C ARG A 21 -12.82 -6.42 -8.72
N TYR A 22 -12.82 -5.10 -8.97
CA TYR A 22 -12.61 -4.54 -10.29
C TYR A 22 -11.24 -3.90 -10.43
N GLY A 23 -10.62 -4.08 -11.60
CA GLY A 23 -9.33 -3.47 -11.93
C GLY A 23 -8.19 -4.01 -11.09
N LEU A 24 -7.40 -3.11 -10.51
CA LEU A 24 -6.24 -3.44 -9.67
C LEU A 24 -6.57 -3.47 -8.18
N GLY A 25 -7.85 -3.40 -7.80
CA GLY A 25 -8.26 -3.28 -6.40
C GLY A 25 -8.13 -1.86 -5.86
N ASP A 26 -7.96 -1.74 -4.55
CA ASP A 26 -7.74 -0.47 -3.85
C ASP A 26 -6.27 -0.10 -3.91
N LEU A 27 -5.96 1.03 -4.53
CA LEU A 27 -4.58 1.50 -4.68
C LEU A 27 -4.05 2.02 -3.35
N ALA A 28 -2.87 1.56 -2.97
CA ALA A 28 -2.21 2.06 -1.78
C ALA A 28 -1.82 3.54 -1.94
N GLY A 29 -1.90 4.30 -0.86
CA GLY A 29 -1.48 5.70 -0.84
C GLY A 29 0.01 5.82 -1.16
N ARG A 30 0.35 6.73 -2.05
CA ARG A 30 1.75 7.02 -2.36
C ARG A 30 2.30 7.98 -1.31
N GLY A 31 3.18 7.52 -0.47
CA GLY A 31 3.89 8.38 0.47
C GLY A 31 4.23 7.69 1.78
N PHE A 32 5.38 8.01 2.30
CA PHE A 32 5.82 7.59 3.62
C PHE A 32 5.11 8.41 4.70
N ALA A 33 5.16 7.97 5.95
CA ALA A 33 4.42 8.57 7.05
C ALA A 33 4.61 10.08 7.16
N GLY A 34 5.82 10.59 6.97
CA GLY A 34 6.10 12.02 6.99
C GLY A 34 5.40 12.80 5.86
N HIS A 35 5.29 12.22 4.67
CA HIS A 35 4.58 12.83 3.55
C HIS A 35 3.06 12.73 3.75
N ALA A 36 2.57 11.61 4.28
CA ALA A 36 1.16 11.44 4.60
C ALA A 36 0.68 12.45 5.64
N ALA A 37 1.51 12.74 6.67
CA ALA A 37 1.22 13.77 7.66
C ALA A 37 1.15 15.20 7.07
N MET A 38 1.80 15.42 5.93
CA MET A 38 1.76 16.70 5.18
C MET A 38 0.73 16.68 4.02
N GLY A 39 -0.25 15.78 4.07
CA GLY A 39 -1.26 15.66 3.02
C GLY A 39 -0.74 15.06 1.70
N GLY A 40 0.33 14.26 1.75
CA GLY A 40 0.92 13.62 0.57
C GLY A 40 1.93 14.47 -0.19
N VAL A 41 2.29 15.64 0.32
CA VAL A 41 3.30 16.51 -0.32
C VAL A 41 4.67 15.85 -0.24
N GLY A 42 5.29 15.60 -1.39
CA GLY A 42 6.59 14.94 -1.47
C GLY A 42 7.49 15.46 -2.58
N TYR A 43 6.93 15.94 -3.70
CA TYR A 43 7.71 16.37 -4.86
C TYR A 43 8.58 17.60 -4.58
N GLY A 44 8.08 18.58 -3.82
CA GLY A 44 8.80 19.78 -3.45
C GLY A 44 9.64 19.63 -2.17
N VAL A 45 9.50 18.54 -1.44
CA VAL A 45 10.19 18.34 -0.17
C VAL A 45 11.58 17.78 -0.40
N ARG A 46 12.57 18.46 0.18
CA ARG A 46 13.95 18.03 0.19
C ARG A 46 14.49 18.10 1.61
N ASN A 47 14.55 16.97 2.26
CA ASN A 47 15.01 16.85 3.64
C ASN A 47 16.10 15.77 3.72
N SER A 48 17.17 16.04 4.48
CA SER A 48 18.26 15.08 4.68
C SER A 48 17.89 13.94 5.65
N ASN A 49 16.85 14.15 6.47
CA ASN A 49 16.46 13.24 7.56
C ASN A 49 15.17 12.48 7.29
N GLN A 50 14.71 12.45 6.04
CA GLN A 50 13.48 11.79 5.67
C GLN A 50 13.67 11.02 4.36
N VAL A 51 13.18 9.78 4.32
CA VAL A 51 13.15 8.99 3.09
C VAL A 51 12.15 9.60 2.13
N ASN A 52 12.57 9.91 0.91
CA ASN A 52 11.70 10.47 -0.12
C ASN A 52 11.91 9.79 -1.47
N LEU A 53 11.05 8.84 -1.80
CA LEU A 53 11.00 8.19 -3.11
C LEU A 53 9.97 8.83 -4.07
N ILE A 54 9.16 9.78 -3.58
CA ILE A 54 8.26 10.56 -4.43
C ILE A 54 9.07 11.48 -5.35
N ASN A 55 10.14 12.10 -4.77
CA ASN A 55 11.07 12.89 -5.54
C ASN A 55 12.48 12.25 -5.48
N PRO A 56 12.88 11.49 -6.51
CA PRO A 56 14.17 10.79 -6.50
C PRO A 56 15.37 11.73 -6.44
N ALA A 57 15.25 12.97 -6.91
CA ALA A 57 16.31 13.95 -6.80
C ALA A 57 16.62 14.33 -5.34
N ALA A 58 15.62 14.24 -4.45
CA ALA A 58 15.79 14.49 -3.01
C ALA A 58 16.71 13.46 -2.33
N ILE A 59 16.83 12.26 -2.88
CA ILE A 59 17.71 11.20 -2.36
C ILE A 59 19.18 11.67 -2.29
N SER A 60 19.57 12.57 -3.19
CA SER A 60 20.91 13.15 -3.20
C SER A 60 21.21 14.10 -2.03
N SER A 61 20.21 14.48 -1.23
CA SER A 61 20.37 15.40 -0.09
C SER A 61 20.71 14.72 1.23
N VAL A 62 20.77 13.40 1.27
CA VAL A 62 21.15 12.63 2.47
C VAL A 62 22.52 13.04 2.97
N ASP A 63 22.64 13.22 4.28
CA ASP A 63 23.91 13.57 4.92
C ASP A 63 24.96 12.46 4.81
N SER A 64 26.22 12.85 4.92
CA SER A 64 27.32 11.87 4.91
C SER A 64 27.22 10.96 6.12
N LEU A 65 27.54 9.70 5.94
CA LEU A 65 27.51 8.66 7.00
C LEU A 65 26.12 8.42 7.59
N SER A 66 25.06 8.86 6.91
CA SER A 66 23.69 8.63 7.34
C SER A 66 23.10 7.43 6.63
N PHE A 67 22.55 6.51 7.42
CA PHE A 67 21.69 5.43 6.98
C PHE A 67 20.31 5.68 7.58
N MET A 68 19.29 5.76 6.74
CA MET A 68 17.92 5.92 7.18
C MET A 68 17.15 4.63 6.88
N PHE A 69 16.41 4.21 7.86
CA PHE A 69 15.48 3.09 7.77
C PHE A 69 14.13 3.55 8.28
N ASP A 70 13.08 3.31 7.51
CA ASP A 70 11.72 3.74 7.81
C ASP A 70 10.74 2.61 7.51
N VAL A 71 9.81 2.40 8.43
CA VAL A 71 8.75 1.38 8.33
C VAL A 71 7.43 2.02 8.67
N GLY A 72 6.46 1.82 7.82
CA GLY A 72 5.11 2.32 8.00
C GLY A 72 4.09 1.21 8.19
N MET A 73 3.20 1.44 9.15
CA MET A 73 2.01 0.63 9.36
C MET A 73 0.82 1.55 9.59
N SER A 74 -0.34 1.21 9.09
CA SER A 74 -1.56 1.97 9.31
C SER A 74 -2.69 1.14 9.87
N LEU A 75 -3.55 1.82 10.63
CA LEU A 75 -4.78 1.29 11.16
C LEU A 75 -5.93 2.11 10.58
N ARG A 76 -6.82 1.46 9.86
CA ARG A 76 -8.00 2.09 9.27
C ARG A 76 -9.25 1.60 9.99
N SER A 77 -10.06 2.53 10.47
CA SER A 77 -11.40 2.25 10.98
C SER A 77 -12.42 2.87 10.02
N SER A 78 -13.24 2.05 9.40
CA SER A 78 -14.24 2.47 8.43
C SER A 78 -15.64 2.18 8.95
N ASN A 79 -16.51 3.19 8.94
CA ASN A 79 -17.90 3.04 9.31
C ASN A 79 -18.76 3.08 8.04
N TYR A 80 -19.39 1.96 7.75
CA TYR A 80 -20.34 1.84 6.64
C TYR A 80 -21.76 2.01 7.18
N LYS A 81 -22.55 2.81 6.52
CA LYS A 81 -23.97 3.02 6.87
C LYS A 81 -24.80 2.95 5.60
N GLU A 82 -25.71 2.00 5.55
CA GLU A 82 -26.67 1.83 4.47
C GLU A 82 -28.02 1.42 5.04
N ASN A 83 -29.11 2.07 4.61
CA ASN A 83 -30.50 1.76 5.00
C ASN A 83 -30.70 1.58 6.52
N GLY A 84 -30.04 2.39 7.36
CA GLY A 84 -30.11 2.30 8.81
C GLY A 84 -29.21 1.24 9.45
N ILE A 85 -28.61 0.36 8.68
CA ILE A 85 -27.64 -0.62 9.14
C ILE A 85 -26.27 0.03 9.21
N LYS A 86 -25.61 -0.09 10.37
CA LYS A 86 -24.24 0.38 10.58
C LYS A 86 -23.30 -0.81 10.70
N ASN A 87 -22.22 -0.80 9.95
CA ASN A 87 -21.15 -1.78 10.07
C ASN A 87 -19.82 -1.05 10.27
N ASN A 88 -19.01 -1.53 11.21
CA ASN A 88 -17.69 -1.01 11.49
C ASN A 88 -16.64 -2.05 11.09
N ALA A 89 -15.72 -1.69 10.21
CA ALA A 89 -14.58 -2.51 9.83
C ALA A 89 -13.29 -1.86 10.31
N LYS A 90 -12.46 -2.63 10.99
CA LYS A 90 -11.13 -2.23 11.43
C LYS A 90 -10.11 -3.08 10.69
N ASN A 91 -9.24 -2.45 9.94
CA ASN A 91 -8.20 -3.09 9.18
C ASN A 91 -6.84 -2.55 9.59
N SER A 92 -5.86 -3.43 9.70
CA SER A 92 -4.46 -3.06 9.83
C SER A 92 -3.75 -3.38 8.53
N SER A 93 -2.90 -2.48 8.07
CA SER A 93 -2.09 -2.72 6.90
C SER A 93 -0.64 -2.36 7.16
N PHE A 94 0.23 -3.12 6.52
CA PHE A 94 1.61 -2.77 6.33
C PHE A 94 1.68 -1.79 5.14
N ASP A 95 2.30 -0.64 5.34
CA ASP A 95 2.31 0.41 4.32
C ASP A 95 3.63 0.42 3.54
N TYR A 96 4.77 0.27 4.21
CA TYR A 96 6.06 0.24 3.53
C TYR A 96 7.22 -0.15 4.45
N ILE A 97 8.28 -0.62 3.83
CA ILE A 97 9.66 -0.60 4.36
C ILE A 97 10.49 0.20 3.39
N ALA A 98 11.30 1.12 3.88
CA ALA A 98 12.19 1.91 3.06
C ALA A 98 13.53 2.11 3.74
N MET A 99 14.57 2.17 2.94
CA MET A 99 15.91 2.52 3.38
C MET A 99 16.56 3.48 2.40
N GLN A 100 17.34 4.41 2.93
CA GLN A 100 18.02 5.42 2.14
C GLN A 100 19.39 5.70 2.74
N PHE A 101 20.40 5.76 1.89
CA PHE A 101 21.76 6.02 2.31
C PHE A 101 22.58 6.71 1.21
N ARG A 102 23.65 7.32 1.62
CA ARG A 102 24.56 7.98 0.70
C ARG A 102 25.65 7.03 0.28
N LEU A 103 25.75 6.79 -1.03
CA LEU A 103 26.78 5.94 -1.61
C LEU A 103 28.05 6.73 -1.93
N HIS A 104 27.90 7.98 -2.35
CA HIS A 104 29.00 8.88 -2.71
C HIS A 104 28.62 10.33 -2.39
N ARG A 105 29.62 11.25 -2.38
CA ARG A 105 29.38 12.68 -2.09
C ARG A 105 28.26 13.34 -2.91
N ARG A 106 27.98 12.81 -4.11
CA ARG A 106 26.95 13.33 -5.02
C ARG A 106 25.85 12.32 -5.32
N LEU A 107 25.97 11.09 -4.83
CA LEU A 107 25.06 10.00 -5.16
C LEU A 107 24.43 9.42 -3.90
N GLY A 108 23.11 9.46 -3.86
CA GLY A 108 22.30 8.75 -2.88
C GLY A 108 21.53 7.61 -3.54
N ILE A 109 21.24 6.58 -2.77
CA ILE A 109 20.41 5.45 -3.15
C ILE A 109 19.30 5.26 -2.14
N ALA A 110 18.14 4.86 -2.61
CA ALA A 110 17.02 4.46 -1.78
C ALA A 110 16.39 3.17 -2.29
N LEU A 111 16.01 2.32 -1.39
CA LEU A 111 15.31 1.07 -1.66
C LEU A 111 14.00 1.09 -0.90
N SER A 112 12.92 0.59 -1.50
CA SER A 112 11.67 0.42 -0.80
C SER A 112 10.90 -0.80 -1.26
N PHE A 113 10.11 -1.31 -0.34
CA PHE A 113 9.12 -2.33 -0.55
C PHE A 113 7.77 -1.78 -0.06
N THR A 114 6.79 -1.71 -0.94
CA THR A 114 5.48 -1.12 -0.66
C THR A 114 4.38 -1.95 -1.30
N PRO A 115 3.22 -2.12 -0.65
CA PRO A 115 2.03 -2.56 -1.35
C PRO A 115 1.66 -1.50 -2.41
N TYR A 116 1.36 -1.95 -3.62
CA TYR A 116 0.87 -1.10 -4.70
C TYR A 116 -0.66 -1.05 -4.72
N SER A 117 -1.27 -2.21 -4.56
CA SER A 117 -2.71 -2.35 -4.46
C SER A 117 -3.10 -3.51 -3.56
N THR A 118 -4.31 -3.47 -3.05
CA THR A 118 -4.88 -4.53 -2.23
C THR A 118 -6.29 -4.86 -2.69
N THR A 119 -6.60 -6.13 -2.72
CA THR A 119 -7.92 -6.66 -3.05
C THR A 119 -8.41 -7.47 -1.86
N GLY A 120 -9.63 -7.20 -1.43
CA GLY A 120 -10.24 -7.97 -0.34
C GLY A 120 -11.74 -7.75 -0.36
N TYR A 121 -12.50 -8.78 -0.77
CA TYR A 121 -13.94 -8.74 -0.74
C TYR A 121 -14.51 -10.08 -0.33
N ASN A 122 -15.59 -10.02 0.41
CA ASN A 122 -16.41 -11.18 0.76
C ASN A 122 -17.86 -10.70 0.87
N PHE A 123 -18.66 -11.04 -0.10
CA PHE A 123 -20.07 -10.68 -0.10
C PHE A 123 -20.96 -11.75 -0.71
N ASN A 124 -22.19 -11.80 -0.25
CA ASN A 124 -23.19 -12.73 -0.71
C ASN A 124 -24.23 -12.00 -1.56
N SER A 125 -24.62 -12.61 -2.68
CA SER A 125 -25.73 -12.16 -3.49
C SER A 125 -26.81 -13.24 -3.51
N THR A 126 -27.98 -12.89 -2.97
CA THR A 126 -29.12 -13.80 -2.95
C THR A 126 -30.11 -13.41 -4.06
N THR A 127 -30.33 -14.33 -4.99
CA THR A 127 -31.28 -14.15 -6.09
C THR A 127 -32.47 -15.06 -5.88
N PRO A 128 -33.71 -14.55 -5.79
CA PRO A 128 -34.89 -15.39 -5.71
C PRO A 128 -35.08 -16.12 -7.04
N ILE A 129 -35.42 -17.38 -6.95
CA ILE A 129 -35.79 -18.23 -8.09
C ILE A 129 -37.31 -18.29 -8.11
N SER A 130 -37.92 -17.86 -9.22
CA SER A 130 -39.37 -18.00 -9.44
C SER A 130 -39.63 -18.89 -10.63
N TYR A 131 -40.64 -19.71 -10.51
CA TYR A 131 -41.17 -20.45 -11.66
C TYR A 131 -41.86 -19.50 -12.65
N LYS A 132 -42.09 -19.96 -13.85
CA LYS A 132 -42.74 -19.18 -14.93
C LYS A 132 -44.18 -18.78 -14.60
N ASP A 133 -44.79 -19.49 -13.66
CA ASP A 133 -46.14 -19.19 -13.11
C ASP A 133 -46.17 -18.20 -11.98
N GLY A 134 -44.98 -17.64 -11.60
CA GLY A 134 -44.84 -16.63 -10.55
C GLY A 134 -44.68 -17.20 -9.14
N THR A 135 -44.74 -18.55 -8.98
CA THR A 135 -44.51 -19.17 -7.67
C THR A 135 -43.03 -19.17 -7.30
N SER A 136 -42.73 -18.94 -6.02
CA SER A 136 -41.35 -18.92 -5.51
C SER A 136 -40.79 -20.36 -5.49
N ALA A 137 -39.70 -20.59 -6.19
CA ALA A 137 -38.97 -21.87 -6.18
C ALA A 137 -37.87 -21.92 -5.09
N GLY A 138 -37.64 -20.81 -4.39
CA GLY A 138 -36.57 -20.68 -3.42
C GLY A 138 -35.64 -19.53 -3.72
N SER A 139 -34.43 -19.57 -3.17
CA SER A 139 -33.39 -18.57 -3.44
C SER A 139 -32.03 -19.23 -3.63
N THR A 140 -31.23 -18.70 -4.54
CA THR A 140 -29.82 -19.07 -4.70
C THR A 140 -28.94 -17.99 -4.09
N THR A 141 -28.05 -18.40 -3.20
CA THR A 141 -27.06 -17.51 -2.62
C THR A 141 -25.70 -17.79 -3.24
N ASN A 142 -25.16 -16.81 -3.94
CA ASN A 142 -23.82 -16.85 -4.49
C ASN A 142 -22.88 -16.08 -3.55
N THR A 143 -21.82 -16.74 -3.10
CA THR A 143 -20.76 -16.12 -2.29
C THR A 143 -19.60 -15.74 -3.20
N PHE A 144 -19.22 -14.48 -3.15
CA PHE A 144 -18.07 -13.94 -3.86
C PHE A 144 -16.98 -13.61 -2.85
N TYR A 145 -15.84 -14.26 -3.02
CA TYR A 145 -14.66 -14.04 -2.19
C TYR A 145 -13.45 -13.79 -3.08
N GLY A 146 -12.63 -12.85 -2.69
CA GLY A 146 -11.34 -12.59 -3.32
C GLY A 146 -10.40 -11.93 -2.33
N ASP A 147 -9.17 -12.34 -2.38
CA ASP A 147 -8.07 -11.79 -1.59
C ASP A 147 -6.81 -11.78 -2.44
N GLY A 148 -6.06 -10.67 -2.37
CA GLY A 148 -4.87 -10.52 -3.16
C GLY A 148 -4.33 -9.10 -3.14
N GLY A 149 -3.39 -8.84 -4.06
CA GLY A 149 -2.81 -7.52 -4.24
C GLY A 149 -1.46 -7.54 -4.91
N LEU A 150 -1.05 -6.36 -5.34
CA LEU A 150 0.24 -6.14 -5.97
C LEU A 150 1.21 -5.51 -4.99
N GLN A 151 2.42 -6.03 -4.97
CA GLN A 151 3.54 -5.50 -4.20
C GLN A 151 4.53 -4.85 -5.17
N GLN A 152 5.18 -3.79 -4.72
CA GLN A 152 6.17 -3.06 -5.49
C GLN A 152 7.48 -2.99 -4.74
N PHE A 153 8.55 -3.45 -5.39
CA PHE A 153 9.92 -3.17 -4.98
C PHE A 153 10.46 -2.03 -5.83
N SER A 154 11.01 -0.99 -5.19
CA SER A 154 11.53 0.19 -5.90
C SER A 154 12.97 0.50 -5.51
N VAL A 155 13.72 0.93 -6.51
CA VAL A 155 15.09 1.43 -6.35
C VAL A 155 15.13 2.87 -6.86
N GLY A 156 15.56 3.78 -6.02
CA GLY A 156 15.74 5.19 -6.33
C GLY A 156 17.21 5.58 -6.34
N LEU A 157 17.60 6.35 -7.32
CA LEU A 157 18.93 6.95 -7.43
C LEU A 157 18.79 8.46 -7.53
N GLY A 158 19.50 9.21 -6.70
CA GLY A 158 19.57 10.66 -6.74
C GLY A 158 21.00 11.12 -6.93
N PHE A 159 21.22 11.95 -7.94
CA PHE A 159 22.53 12.49 -8.26
C PHE A 159 22.56 14.02 -8.22
N LYS A 160 23.49 14.57 -7.48
CA LYS A 160 23.73 16.03 -7.39
C LYS A 160 24.66 16.48 -8.50
N VAL A 161 24.12 17.10 -9.54
CA VAL A 161 24.86 17.58 -10.71
C VAL A 161 25.62 18.86 -10.36
N LEU A 162 24.90 19.86 -9.84
CA LEU A 162 25.42 21.15 -9.41
C LEU A 162 25.04 21.43 -7.95
N LYS A 163 25.54 22.51 -7.38
CA LYS A 163 25.18 22.91 -5.99
C LYS A 163 23.65 23.01 -5.80
N ASN A 164 22.95 23.50 -6.82
CA ASN A 164 21.50 23.78 -6.77
C ASN A 164 20.67 22.88 -7.71
N LEU A 165 21.33 21.95 -8.43
CA LEU A 165 20.64 21.05 -9.36
C LEU A 165 20.91 19.60 -8.99
N SER A 166 19.85 18.87 -8.80
CA SER A 166 19.90 17.41 -8.59
C SER A 166 18.90 16.74 -9.54
N VAL A 167 19.29 15.60 -10.03
CA VAL A 167 18.46 14.73 -10.87
C VAL A 167 18.29 13.39 -10.17
N GLY A 168 17.22 12.70 -10.47
CA GLY A 168 16.98 11.39 -9.89
C GLY A 168 16.09 10.54 -10.76
N VAL A 169 16.19 9.25 -10.57
CA VAL A 169 15.39 8.24 -11.26
C VAL A 169 14.93 7.19 -10.27
N ASN A 170 13.69 6.74 -10.41
CA ASN A 170 13.14 5.58 -9.70
C ASN A 170 12.80 4.50 -10.70
N ALA A 171 13.18 3.28 -10.39
CA ALA A 171 12.75 2.08 -11.07
C ALA A 171 11.97 1.21 -10.09
N GLY A 172 10.84 0.67 -10.53
CA GLY A 172 9.99 -0.19 -9.70
C GLY A 172 9.61 -1.47 -10.42
N TYR A 173 9.68 -2.58 -9.70
CA TYR A 173 9.19 -3.87 -10.15
C TYR A 173 7.97 -4.25 -9.35
N MET A 174 6.87 -4.58 -10.03
CA MET A 174 5.61 -4.98 -9.43
C MET A 174 5.38 -6.46 -9.62
N TYR A 175 4.88 -7.12 -8.58
CA TYR A 175 4.51 -8.53 -8.60
C TYR A 175 3.33 -8.79 -7.66
N GLY A 176 2.63 -9.89 -7.87
CA GLY A 176 1.47 -10.31 -7.08
C GLY A 176 0.38 -10.89 -7.96
N SER A 177 -0.74 -11.21 -7.33
CA SER A 177 -1.95 -11.71 -7.98
C SER A 177 -3.19 -11.03 -7.38
N ILE A 178 -4.21 -10.89 -8.21
CA ILE A 178 -5.50 -10.31 -7.87
C ILE A 178 -6.59 -11.34 -8.13
#